data_9d45a9b7912581d3cc26fe4e9c74ea48
#
_entry.id   9d45a9b7912581d3cc26fe4e9c74ea48
#
_cell.length_a   1.000
_cell.length_b   1.000
_cell.length_c   1.000
_cell.angle_alpha   90.00
_cell.angle_beta   90.00
_cell.angle_gamma   90.00
#
_symmetry.space_group_name_H-M   'P 1'
#
loop_
_entity.id
_entity.type
_entity.pdbx_description
1 polymer ?
#
loop_
_entity_poly.entity_id
_entity_poly.type
_entity_poly.pdbx_seq_one_letter_code
_entity_poly.pdbx_strand_id
1 'polypeptide(L)'
;WSYFRDKAEQMGIEENGFVVDRTLPVRQTQDNPVYAGVIKDMDDAIGLVMNELKKLGLDKNTLVIFTSDNGGVVSGDAFSSSLLPLRGGKGRQWEGGIRVPLLMSYPKCNAGTVCDVPVIGTDFYPTILDYAGINAIPEQHKDGISIMSILKENSKTERPLFWHYPHYGNQGGEPCSIIRKGDWKLIYYYENEHSELYNLAVDLSENEPINIQYPEKVKELETELMVWLDEVDARKPVADPLYNPKKEAAIKLKWRTKLLYEQEKLRKDMLRKDWKPNDDWWQSSLTND
;
A
#
# COMPACT_ATOMS: atom_id res chain seq x y z
N TRP A 1 -16.94 8.55 15.19
CA TRP A 1 -16.71 7.09 15.19
C TRP A 1 -17.96 6.27 15.59
N SER A 2 -18.81 6.78 16.48
CA SER A 2 -20.03 6.07 16.92
C SER A 2 -20.95 5.69 15.76
N TYR A 3 -21.13 6.57 14.79
CA TYR A 3 -21.88 6.30 13.55
C TYR A 3 -21.32 5.07 12.80
N PHE A 4 -20.01 4.98 12.68
CA PHE A 4 -19.37 3.86 11.97
C PHE A 4 -19.41 2.54 12.76
N ARG A 5 -19.44 2.61 14.08
CA ARG A 5 -19.69 1.44 14.91
C ARG A 5 -21.09 0.87 14.67
N ASP A 6 -22.08 1.73 14.70
CA ASP A 6 -23.48 1.32 14.48
C ASP A 6 -23.67 0.78 13.04
N LYS A 7 -22.94 1.34 12.08
CA LYS A 7 -22.87 0.82 10.69
C LYS A 7 -22.23 -0.57 10.64
N ALA A 8 -21.13 -0.80 11.33
CA ALA A 8 -20.48 -2.10 11.39
C ALA A 8 -21.39 -3.16 12.01
N GLU A 9 -22.11 -2.82 13.09
CA GLU A 9 -23.11 -3.70 13.73
C GLU A 9 -24.22 -4.09 12.74
N GLN A 10 -24.71 -3.14 11.94
CA GLN A 10 -25.75 -3.39 10.93
C GLN A 10 -25.27 -4.27 9.77
N MET A 11 -24.01 -4.18 9.41
CA MET A 11 -23.40 -5.01 8.35
C MET A 11 -23.11 -6.45 8.79
N GLY A 12 -23.13 -6.71 10.08
CA GLY A 12 -22.73 -7.97 10.70
C GLY A 12 -21.25 -7.98 11.06
N ILE A 13 -20.95 -8.43 12.26
CA ILE A 13 -19.59 -8.51 12.78
C ILE A 13 -19.11 -9.95 12.63
N GLU A 14 -18.05 -10.14 11.86
CA GLU A 14 -17.40 -11.44 11.72
C GLU A 14 -16.84 -11.94 13.05
N GLU A 15 -16.83 -13.24 13.28
CA GLU A 15 -16.32 -13.84 14.52
C GLU A 15 -14.82 -13.55 14.70
N ASN A 16 -14.07 -13.72 13.62
CA ASN A 16 -12.62 -13.48 13.56
C ASN A 16 -12.29 -12.39 12.54
N GLY A 17 -11.62 -11.35 12.98
CA GLY A 17 -11.25 -10.21 12.14
C GLY A 17 -9.79 -10.24 11.68
N PHE A 18 -8.98 -11.19 12.17
CA PHE A 18 -7.58 -11.32 11.84
C PHE A 18 -7.20 -12.74 11.46
N VAL A 19 -6.27 -12.87 10.51
CA VAL A 19 -5.56 -14.12 10.22
C VAL A 19 -4.05 -13.90 10.30
N VAL A 20 -3.29 -14.95 10.60
CA VAL A 20 -1.83 -14.85 10.54
C VAL A 20 -1.39 -15.05 9.09
N ASP A 21 -0.89 -13.97 8.47
CA ASP A 21 -0.26 -14.05 7.15
C ASP A 21 1.27 -13.96 7.31
N ARG A 22 1.92 -15.06 6.99
CA ARG A 22 3.35 -15.30 7.22
C ARG A 22 3.71 -15.22 8.71
N THR A 23 3.95 -14.03 9.23
CA THR A 23 4.49 -13.85 10.59
C THR A 23 3.55 -13.09 11.52
N LEU A 24 2.75 -12.18 11.01
CA LEU A 24 1.92 -11.26 11.81
C LEU A 24 0.43 -11.47 11.56
N PRO A 25 -0.40 -11.19 12.57
CA PRO A 25 -1.83 -11.05 12.37
C PRO A 25 -2.13 -9.90 11.40
N VAL A 26 -2.96 -10.17 10.41
CA VAL A 26 -3.40 -9.22 9.37
C VAL A 26 -4.91 -9.11 9.42
N ARG A 27 -5.42 -7.89 9.51
CA ARG A 27 -6.86 -7.63 9.55
C ARG A 27 -7.52 -7.99 8.23
N GLN A 28 -8.64 -8.70 8.33
CA GLN A 28 -9.43 -9.17 7.18
C GLN A 28 -10.73 -8.39 7.00
N THR A 29 -11.14 -7.62 8.00
CA THR A 29 -12.44 -6.93 8.02
C THR A 29 -12.25 -5.42 8.08
N GLN A 30 -13.12 -4.66 7.40
CA GLN A 30 -13.15 -3.19 7.43
C GLN A 30 -14.17 -2.68 8.47
N ASP A 31 -14.10 -3.20 9.68
CA ASP A 31 -15.03 -2.90 10.77
C ASP A 31 -14.41 -2.04 11.88
N ASN A 32 -13.31 -1.32 11.61
CA ASN A 32 -12.71 -0.40 12.56
C ASN A 32 -13.42 0.96 12.55
N PRO A 33 -14.27 1.28 13.56
CA PRO A 33 -15.06 2.50 13.54
C PRO A 33 -14.24 3.77 13.72
N VAL A 34 -13.10 3.68 14.41
CA VAL A 34 -12.19 4.83 14.60
C VAL A 34 -11.47 5.15 13.30
N TYR A 35 -10.93 4.14 12.62
CA TYR A 35 -10.29 4.32 11.33
C TYR A 35 -11.26 4.90 10.29
N ALA A 36 -12.50 4.40 10.25
CA ALA A 36 -13.54 4.93 9.37
C ALA A 36 -13.88 6.40 9.68
N GLY A 37 -13.87 6.79 10.96
CA GLY A 37 -14.01 8.19 11.39
C GLY A 37 -12.88 9.06 10.85
N VAL A 38 -11.64 8.64 11.01
CA VAL A 38 -10.45 9.37 10.50
C VAL A 38 -10.52 9.54 8.97
N ILE A 39 -10.91 8.50 8.22
CA ILE A 39 -11.10 8.59 6.76
C ILE A 39 -12.20 9.61 6.42
N LYS A 40 -13.29 9.63 7.17
CA LYS A 40 -14.37 10.61 6.97
C LYS A 40 -13.89 12.06 7.21
N ASP A 41 -13.17 12.29 8.30
CA ASP A 41 -12.64 13.61 8.62
C ASP A 41 -11.61 14.08 7.58
N MET A 42 -10.79 13.17 7.07
CA MET A 42 -9.88 13.44 5.96
C MET A 42 -10.65 13.82 4.68
N ASP A 43 -11.70 13.10 4.34
CA ASP A 43 -12.54 13.40 3.18
C ASP A 43 -13.19 14.79 3.29
N ASP A 44 -13.70 15.13 4.48
CA ASP A 44 -14.26 16.46 4.75
C ASP A 44 -13.23 17.57 4.60
N ALA A 45 -12.00 17.35 5.11
CA ALA A 45 -10.90 18.32 4.97
C ALA A 45 -10.49 18.52 3.51
N ILE A 46 -10.43 17.46 2.72
CA ILE A 46 -10.19 17.54 1.26
C ILE A 46 -11.33 18.33 0.60
N GLY A 47 -12.58 18.04 0.99
CA GLY A 47 -13.75 18.77 0.50
C GLY A 47 -13.66 20.27 0.75
N LEU A 48 -13.18 20.70 1.91
CA LEU A 48 -12.96 22.13 2.23
C LEU A 48 -11.93 22.75 1.28
N VAL A 49 -10.80 22.08 1.03
CA VAL A 49 -9.75 22.57 0.10
C VAL A 49 -10.31 22.69 -1.31
N MET A 50 -11.02 21.68 -1.79
CA MET A 50 -11.61 21.67 -3.14
C MET A 50 -12.66 22.78 -3.30
N ASN A 51 -13.49 23.02 -2.29
CA ASN A 51 -14.48 24.09 -2.28
C ASN A 51 -13.80 25.47 -2.31
N GLU A 52 -12.73 25.67 -1.55
CA GLU A 52 -12.01 26.94 -1.55
C GLU A 52 -11.32 27.22 -2.88
N LEU A 53 -10.70 26.22 -3.53
CA LEU A 53 -10.16 26.33 -4.89
C LEU A 53 -11.25 26.80 -5.86
N LYS A 54 -12.42 26.21 -5.80
CA LYS A 54 -13.56 26.58 -6.65
C LYS A 54 -14.06 28.00 -6.36
N LYS A 55 -14.19 28.38 -5.10
CA LYS A 55 -14.64 29.71 -4.67
C LYS A 55 -13.68 30.81 -5.14
N LEU A 56 -12.38 30.53 -5.14
CA LEU A 56 -11.34 31.44 -5.61
C LEU A 56 -11.18 31.41 -7.15
N GLY A 57 -11.88 30.53 -7.86
CA GLY A 57 -11.78 30.35 -9.33
C GLY A 57 -10.46 29.73 -9.77
N LEU A 58 -9.69 29.14 -8.83
CA LEU A 58 -8.39 28.51 -9.10
C LEU A 58 -8.54 27.09 -9.68
N ASP A 59 -9.67 26.43 -9.48
CA ASP A 59 -9.99 25.12 -10.02
C ASP A 59 -9.84 25.01 -11.53
N LYS A 60 -9.96 26.15 -12.24
CA LYS A 60 -9.81 26.25 -13.69
C LYS A 60 -8.37 26.22 -14.18
N ASN A 61 -7.39 26.30 -13.29
CA ASN A 61 -5.96 26.30 -13.63
C ASN A 61 -5.10 25.57 -12.58
N THR A 62 -5.66 24.56 -11.93
CA THR A 62 -4.97 23.80 -10.91
C THR A 62 -5.01 22.31 -11.24
N LEU A 63 -3.85 21.65 -11.23
CA LEU A 63 -3.73 20.20 -11.18
C LEU A 63 -3.85 19.77 -9.73
N VAL A 64 -4.82 18.91 -9.44
CA VAL A 64 -5.00 18.28 -8.13
C VAL A 64 -4.65 16.80 -8.25
N ILE A 65 -3.75 16.33 -7.38
CA ILE A 65 -3.36 14.92 -7.27
C ILE A 65 -3.66 14.48 -5.84
N PHE A 66 -4.50 13.47 -5.69
CA PHE A 66 -4.74 12.79 -4.42
C PHE A 66 -4.21 11.37 -4.50
N THR A 67 -3.34 11.00 -3.57
CA THR A 67 -2.75 9.66 -3.47
C THR A 67 -2.33 9.37 -2.04
N SER A 68 -1.76 8.20 -1.80
CA SER A 68 -1.14 7.80 -0.54
C SER A 68 0.34 7.48 -0.76
N ASP A 69 1.14 7.57 0.30
CA ASP A 69 2.57 7.23 0.29
C ASP A 69 2.83 5.72 0.22
N ASN A 70 1.92 4.94 0.80
CA ASN A 70 1.94 3.46 0.83
C ASN A 70 0.54 2.91 1.13
N GLY A 71 0.42 1.60 1.09
CA GLY A 71 -0.81 0.92 1.51
C GLY A 71 -1.17 1.16 2.98
N GLY A 72 -2.44 0.98 3.32
CA GLY A 72 -2.93 1.15 4.69
C GLY A 72 -2.34 0.15 5.67
N VAL A 73 -2.37 0.48 6.96
CA VAL A 73 -1.93 -0.42 8.04
C VAL A 73 -2.92 -1.58 8.18
N VAL A 74 -2.44 -2.81 8.12
CA VAL A 74 -3.25 -4.04 8.26
C VAL A 74 -2.80 -4.93 9.41
N SER A 75 -1.62 -4.67 9.98
CA SER A 75 -0.99 -5.52 11.01
C SER A 75 -0.22 -4.70 12.04
N GLY A 76 -0.04 -5.26 13.22
CA GLY A 76 0.80 -4.70 14.29
C GLY A 76 0.20 -3.48 15.00
N ASP A 77 -0.96 -2.98 14.57
CA ASP A 77 -1.60 -1.79 15.09
C ASP A 77 -3.08 -2.04 15.36
N ALA A 78 -3.58 -1.44 16.45
CA ALA A 78 -4.99 -1.45 16.81
C ALA A 78 -5.88 -0.71 15.80
N PHE A 79 -5.35 0.31 15.16
CA PHE A 79 -6.04 1.17 14.20
C PHE A 79 -5.87 0.71 12.76
N SER A 80 -5.57 -0.57 12.57
CA SER A 80 -5.50 -1.22 11.27
C SER A 80 -6.87 -1.34 10.60
N SER A 81 -6.85 -1.46 9.29
CA SER A 81 -8.00 -1.78 8.43
C SER A 81 -7.67 -2.98 7.54
N SER A 82 -8.61 -3.40 6.70
CA SER A 82 -8.37 -4.42 5.68
C SER A 82 -8.25 -3.76 4.31
N LEU A 83 -7.36 -4.27 3.48
CA LEU A 83 -7.19 -3.82 2.09
C LEU A 83 -7.64 -4.89 1.08
N LEU A 84 -8.24 -5.97 1.54
CA LEU A 84 -8.76 -7.03 0.65
C LEU A 84 -9.63 -6.44 -0.48
N PRO A 85 -9.51 -6.95 -1.71
CA PRO A 85 -8.79 -8.17 -2.09
C PRO A 85 -7.27 -8.04 -2.24
N LEU A 86 -6.66 -6.86 -2.03
CA LEU A 86 -5.22 -6.68 -2.11
C LEU A 86 -4.55 -7.28 -0.87
N ARG A 87 -3.60 -8.20 -1.07
CA ARG A 87 -2.87 -8.84 0.02
C ARG A 87 -1.93 -7.87 0.73
N GLY A 88 -1.80 -8.01 2.04
CA GLY A 88 -0.88 -7.25 2.86
C GLY A 88 -1.32 -5.79 3.06
N GLY A 89 -0.37 -4.93 3.34
CA GLY A 89 -0.55 -3.50 3.62
C GLY A 89 0.79 -2.84 3.85
N LYS A 90 0.77 -1.69 4.50
CA LYS A 90 1.98 -0.88 4.80
C LYS A 90 3.17 -1.75 5.22
N GLY A 91 4.32 -1.51 4.57
CA GLY A 91 5.57 -2.20 4.85
C GLY A 91 5.62 -3.65 4.36
N ARG A 92 4.69 -4.08 3.52
CA ARG A 92 4.67 -5.42 2.91
C ARG A 92 4.82 -5.34 1.38
N GLN A 93 5.31 -6.41 0.79
CA GLN A 93 5.72 -6.52 -0.60
C GLN A 93 4.58 -6.79 -1.59
N TRP A 94 3.38 -7.15 -1.12
CA TRP A 94 2.21 -7.43 -1.95
C TRP A 94 1.46 -6.17 -2.36
N GLU A 95 0.49 -6.31 -3.26
CA GLU A 95 -0.28 -5.18 -3.82
C GLU A 95 -0.88 -4.29 -2.73
N GLY A 96 -1.39 -4.83 -1.62
CA GLY A 96 -1.90 -4.03 -0.51
C GLY A 96 -0.87 -3.11 0.15
N GLY A 97 0.43 -3.42 0.05
CA GLY A 97 1.50 -2.57 0.57
C GLY A 97 1.96 -1.49 -0.38
N ILE A 98 1.89 -1.71 -1.69
CA ILE A 98 2.48 -0.85 -2.72
C ILE A 98 1.47 -0.22 -3.67
N ARG A 99 0.29 -0.82 -3.87
CA ARG A 99 -0.78 -0.26 -4.68
C ARG A 99 -1.67 0.66 -3.86
N VAL A 100 -1.75 1.92 -4.27
CA VAL A 100 -2.47 2.99 -3.57
C VAL A 100 -3.49 3.64 -4.49
N PRO A 101 -4.54 4.29 -3.95
CA PRO A 101 -5.43 5.09 -4.76
C PRO A 101 -4.68 6.26 -5.40
N LEU A 102 -5.00 6.56 -6.66
CA LEU A 102 -4.56 7.75 -7.35
C LEU A 102 -5.75 8.40 -8.04
N LEU A 103 -6.09 9.62 -7.63
CA LEU A 103 -7.11 10.43 -8.27
C LEU A 103 -6.46 11.72 -8.79
N MET A 104 -6.80 12.08 -10.01
CA MET A 104 -6.30 13.32 -10.62
C MET A 104 -7.46 14.15 -11.16
N SER A 105 -7.40 15.45 -10.92
CA SER A 105 -8.32 16.42 -11.49
C SER A 105 -7.53 17.59 -12.05
N TYR A 106 -7.84 17.96 -13.27
CA TYR A 106 -7.21 19.09 -13.97
C TYR A 106 -8.19 19.69 -15.00
N PRO A 107 -8.01 20.95 -15.39
CA PRO A 107 -8.84 21.56 -16.42
C PRO A 107 -8.90 20.74 -17.71
N LYS A 108 -10.11 20.54 -18.22
CA LYS A 108 -10.39 19.74 -19.44
C LYS A 108 -10.15 18.22 -19.28
N CYS A 109 -9.95 17.72 -18.08
CA CYS A 109 -10.00 16.26 -17.89
C CYS A 109 -11.43 15.72 -18.10
N ASN A 110 -11.51 14.49 -18.59
CA ASN A 110 -12.80 13.80 -18.70
C ASN A 110 -13.18 13.27 -17.32
N ALA A 111 -14.19 13.89 -16.70
CA ALA A 111 -14.66 13.46 -15.38
C ALA A 111 -15.18 12.01 -15.41
N GLY A 112 -14.87 11.24 -14.38
CA GLY A 112 -15.30 9.85 -14.24
C GLY A 112 -14.53 8.84 -15.08
N THR A 113 -13.45 9.24 -15.75
CA THR A 113 -12.57 8.31 -16.48
C THR A 113 -11.79 7.45 -15.48
N VAL A 114 -11.71 6.16 -15.78
CA VAL A 114 -10.86 5.19 -15.04
C VAL A 114 -9.73 4.77 -15.96
N CYS A 115 -8.51 4.69 -15.43
CA CYS A 115 -7.33 4.25 -16.14
C CYS A 115 -6.67 3.12 -15.35
N ASP A 116 -6.49 1.96 -15.99
CA ASP A 116 -5.92 0.75 -15.37
C ASP A 116 -4.41 0.62 -15.63
N VAL A 117 -3.79 1.58 -16.29
CA VAL A 117 -2.34 1.56 -16.55
C VAL A 117 -1.58 1.78 -15.25
N PRO A 118 -0.69 0.87 -14.84
CA PRO A 118 0.12 1.04 -13.65
C PRO A 118 1.06 2.24 -13.76
N VAL A 119 1.04 3.09 -12.74
CA VAL A 119 1.92 4.25 -12.59
C VAL A 119 2.59 4.22 -11.21
N ILE A 120 3.66 4.96 -11.02
CA ILE A 120 4.44 4.95 -9.79
C ILE A 120 4.76 6.39 -9.33
N GLY A 121 5.10 6.60 -8.07
CA GLY A 121 5.34 7.93 -7.49
C GLY A 121 6.40 8.76 -8.22
N THR A 122 7.40 8.14 -8.84
CA THR A 122 8.41 8.82 -9.67
C THR A 122 7.85 9.49 -10.91
N ASP A 123 6.63 9.14 -11.34
CA ASP A 123 5.95 9.72 -12.49
C ASP A 123 5.39 11.12 -12.20
N PHE A 124 5.19 11.48 -10.95
CA PHE A 124 4.58 12.77 -10.61
C PHE A 124 5.44 13.95 -11.03
N TYR A 125 6.75 13.87 -10.84
CA TYR A 125 7.64 14.97 -11.21
C TYR A 125 7.60 15.30 -12.70
N PRO A 126 7.87 14.37 -13.65
CA PRO A 126 7.74 14.66 -15.06
C PRO A 126 6.30 15.01 -15.50
N THR A 127 5.28 14.46 -14.84
CA THR A 127 3.88 14.82 -15.10
C THR A 127 3.57 16.26 -14.73
N ILE A 128 4.08 16.75 -13.61
CA ILE A 128 3.90 18.15 -13.17
C ILE A 128 4.61 19.10 -14.13
N LEU A 129 5.84 18.77 -14.57
CA LEU A 129 6.56 19.57 -15.58
C LEU A 129 5.76 19.66 -16.89
N ASP A 130 5.30 18.52 -17.39
CA ASP A 130 4.51 18.44 -18.62
C ASP A 130 3.20 19.25 -18.51
N TYR A 131 2.47 19.09 -17.40
CA TYR A 131 1.25 19.85 -17.14
C TYR A 131 1.50 21.36 -17.09
N ALA A 132 2.63 21.78 -16.50
CA ALA A 132 3.02 23.17 -16.37
C ALA A 132 3.60 23.76 -17.67
N GLY A 133 3.79 22.96 -18.73
CA GLY A 133 4.43 23.37 -19.97
C GLY A 133 5.93 23.63 -19.83
N ILE A 134 6.58 23.02 -18.83
CA ILE A 134 8.01 23.10 -18.57
C ILE A 134 8.70 21.92 -19.24
N ASN A 135 9.83 22.16 -19.88
CA ASN A 135 10.61 21.10 -20.52
C ASN A 135 11.03 20.03 -19.50
N ALA A 136 10.97 18.78 -19.94
CA ALA A 136 11.48 17.66 -19.15
C ALA A 136 12.98 17.84 -18.82
N ILE A 137 13.39 17.33 -17.67
CA ILE A 137 14.78 17.33 -17.20
C ILE A 137 15.19 15.88 -16.94
N PRO A 138 15.52 15.10 -18.00
CA PRO A 138 15.71 13.64 -17.91
C PRO A 138 16.70 13.20 -16.84
N GLU A 139 17.71 14.00 -16.55
CA GLU A 139 18.70 13.69 -15.53
C GLU A 139 18.12 13.67 -14.10
N GLN A 140 16.99 14.35 -13.89
CA GLN A 140 16.31 14.45 -12.60
C GLN A 140 15.14 13.47 -12.42
N HIS A 141 14.68 12.85 -13.50
CA HIS A 141 13.54 11.91 -13.45
C HIS A 141 13.78 10.62 -14.27
N LYS A 142 14.91 9.98 -14.03
CA LYS A 142 15.38 8.78 -14.77
C LYS A 142 14.37 7.64 -14.76
N ASP A 143 13.65 7.45 -13.64
CA ASP A 143 12.70 6.36 -13.44
C ASP A 143 11.24 6.73 -13.77
N GLY A 144 10.94 8.02 -13.92
CA GLY A 144 9.60 8.53 -14.11
C GLY A 144 9.29 8.92 -15.55
N ILE A 145 8.02 8.80 -15.93
CA ILE A 145 7.47 9.30 -17.20
C ILE A 145 6.29 10.23 -16.93
N SER A 146 6.02 11.17 -17.85
CA SER A 146 4.76 11.91 -17.78
C SER A 146 3.57 10.98 -18.07
N ILE A 147 2.59 10.97 -17.17
CA ILE A 147 1.35 10.21 -17.35
C ILE A 147 0.27 11.01 -18.09
N MET A 148 0.54 12.24 -18.51
CA MET A 148 -0.44 13.08 -19.22
C MET A 148 -0.87 12.48 -20.56
N SER A 149 0.01 11.81 -21.30
CA SER A 149 -0.31 11.08 -22.54
C SER A 149 -1.20 9.85 -22.23
N ILE A 150 -0.88 9.11 -21.18
CA ILE A 150 -1.66 7.96 -20.73
C ILE A 150 -3.10 8.38 -20.43
N LEU A 151 -3.28 9.50 -19.68
CA LEU A 151 -4.59 10.02 -19.32
C LEU A 151 -5.40 10.57 -20.51
N LYS A 152 -4.73 11.11 -21.52
CA LYS A 152 -5.38 11.68 -22.72
C LYS A 152 -5.75 10.61 -23.76
N GLU A 153 -4.88 9.65 -23.97
CA GLU A 153 -4.95 8.71 -25.09
C GLU A 153 -5.32 7.30 -24.67
N ASN A 154 -5.42 7.05 -23.33
CA ASN A 154 -5.58 5.71 -22.75
C ASN A 154 -4.51 4.73 -23.31
N SER A 155 -3.32 5.26 -23.57
CA SER A 155 -2.21 4.50 -24.15
C SER A 155 -1.66 3.52 -23.10
N LYS A 156 -1.56 2.25 -23.49
CA LYS A 156 -0.93 1.24 -22.62
C LYS A 156 0.58 1.45 -22.61
N THR A 157 1.20 1.36 -21.45
CA THR A 157 2.65 1.24 -21.32
C THR A 157 2.94 -0.08 -20.60
N GLU A 158 3.86 -0.86 -21.16
CA GLU A 158 4.31 -2.13 -20.58
C GLU A 158 5.69 -2.00 -19.92
N ARG A 159 6.06 -0.78 -19.54
CA ARG A 159 7.33 -0.57 -18.83
C ARG A 159 7.35 -1.35 -17.52
N PRO A 160 8.50 -1.90 -17.13
CA PRO A 160 8.65 -2.52 -15.82
C PRO A 160 8.60 -1.46 -14.72
N LEU A 161 8.03 -1.83 -13.58
CA LEU A 161 8.07 -1.06 -12.34
C LEU A 161 8.85 -1.86 -11.30
N PHE A 162 9.71 -1.18 -10.55
CA PHE A 162 10.63 -1.83 -9.63
C PHE A 162 10.48 -1.27 -8.21
N TRP A 163 10.69 -2.15 -7.21
CA TRP A 163 10.81 -1.79 -5.79
C TRP A 163 11.96 -2.59 -5.17
N HIS A 164 12.69 -1.95 -4.29
CA HIS A 164 13.77 -2.57 -3.55
C HIS A 164 13.60 -2.30 -2.06
N TYR A 165 13.43 -3.36 -1.27
CA TYR A 165 13.19 -3.30 0.17
C TYR A 165 14.11 -4.31 0.88
N PRO A 166 15.42 -3.98 1.07
CA PRO A 166 16.44 -4.93 1.51
C PRO A 166 16.51 -5.15 3.02
N HIS A 167 15.42 -5.01 3.74
CA HIS A 167 15.38 -5.13 5.20
C HIS A 167 14.04 -5.70 5.70
N TYR A 168 14.01 -6.13 6.96
CA TYR A 168 12.77 -6.50 7.62
C TYR A 168 12.01 -5.27 8.09
N GLY A 169 10.69 -5.26 7.91
CA GLY A 169 9.81 -4.24 8.44
C GLY A 169 9.07 -4.69 9.69
N ASN A 170 8.82 -3.77 10.61
CA ASN A 170 8.00 -4.02 11.81
C ASN A 170 6.53 -4.38 11.49
N GLN A 171 6.10 -4.10 10.27
CA GLN A 171 4.77 -4.44 9.74
C GLN A 171 4.74 -5.82 9.06
N GLY A 172 5.84 -6.57 9.11
CA GLY A 172 5.96 -7.92 8.54
C GLY A 172 6.50 -8.00 7.11
N GLY A 173 7.10 -6.93 6.60
CA GLY A 173 7.84 -6.97 5.33
C GLY A 173 9.13 -7.76 5.47
N GLU A 174 9.49 -8.46 4.40
CA GLU A 174 10.68 -9.31 4.28
C GLU A 174 11.66 -8.68 3.30
N PRO A 175 12.99 -8.90 3.47
CA PRO A 175 13.99 -8.39 2.53
C PRO A 175 13.73 -8.92 1.12
N CYS A 176 13.32 -8.05 0.21
CA CYS A 176 12.96 -8.45 -1.15
C CYS A 176 13.21 -7.34 -2.18
N SER A 177 13.20 -7.74 -3.45
CA SER A 177 13.05 -6.84 -4.59
C SER A 177 11.92 -7.31 -5.47
N ILE A 178 11.27 -6.39 -6.15
CA ILE A 178 10.05 -6.64 -6.89
C ILE A 178 10.18 -6.05 -8.29
N ILE A 179 9.72 -6.79 -9.28
CA ILE A 179 9.43 -6.29 -10.62
C ILE A 179 7.97 -6.55 -10.96
N ARG A 180 7.28 -5.54 -11.50
CA ARG A 180 5.97 -5.67 -12.14
C ARG A 180 6.08 -5.25 -13.59
N LYS A 181 5.67 -6.12 -14.51
CA LYS A 181 5.65 -5.85 -15.96
C LYS A 181 4.32 -6.33 -16.53
N GLY A 182 3.47 -5.39 -16.93
CA GLY A 182 2.09 -5.68 -17.28
C GLY A 182 1.34 -6.32 -16.11
N ASP A 183 0.77 -7.50 -16.34
CA ASP A 183 0.05 -8.26 -15.32
C ASP A 183 0.94 -9.19 -14.49
N TRP A 184 2.21 -9.33 -14.86
CA TRP A 184 3.13 -10.19 -14.14
C TRP A 184 3.85 -9.43 -13.03
N LYS A 185 3.93 -10.05 -11.85
CA LYS A 185 4.69 -9.56 -10.70
C LYS A 185 5.58 -10.67 -10.15
N LEU A 186 6.87 -10.38 -10.03
CA LEU A 186 7.82 -11.26 -9.39
C LEU A 186 8.39 -10.60 -8.15
N ILE A 187 8.44 -11.35 -7.04
CA ILE A 187 9.05 -10.95 -5.78
C ILE A 187 10.23 -11.86 -5.51
N TYR A 188 11.45 -11.30 -5.53
CA TYR A 188 12.67 -12.01 -5.18
C TYR A 188 12.98 -11.77 -3.71
N TYR A 189 13.10 -12.86 -2.93
CA TYR A 189 13.41 -12.84 -1.50
C TYR A 189 14.87 -13.16 -1.24
N TYR A 190 15.57 -12.28 -0.55
CA TYR A 190 17.01 -12.41 -0.29
C TYR A 190 17.37 -13.49 0.72
N GLU A 191 16.51 -13.76 1.71
CA GLU A 191 16.81 -14.68 2.80
C GLU A 191 17.03 -16.11 2.32
N ASN A 192 16.22 -16.57 1.38
CA ASN A 192 16.24 -17.95 0.87
C ASN A 192 16.55 -17.99 -0.64
N GLU A 193 16.92 -16.86 -1.23
CA GLU A 193 17.26 -16.72 -2.65
C GLU A 193 16.20 -17.38 -3.57
N HIS A 194 14.92 -17.10 -3.31
CA HIS A 194 13.81 -17.64 -4.08
C HIS A 194 12.89 -16.55 -4.60
N SER A 195 12.18 -16.86 -5.70
CA SER A 195 11.21 -15.96 -6.29
C SER A 195 9.79 -16.51 -6.18
N GLU A 196 8.84 -15.64 -5.95
CA GLU A 196 7.40 -15.88 -6.10
C GLU A 196 6.91 -15.10 -7.33
N LEU A 197 6.18 -15.78 -8.20
CA LEU A 197 5.59 -15.19 -9.41
C LEU A 197 4.08 -15.20 -9.32
N TYR A 198 3.45 -14.06 -9.66
CA TYR A 198 2.01 -13.88 -9.69
C TYR A 198 1.54 -13.31 -11.03
N ASN A 199 0.32 -13.64 -11.43
CA ASN A 199 -0.38 -12.98 -12.52
C ASN A 199 -1.57 -12.20 -11.94
N LEU A 200 -1.42 -10.88 -11.81
CA LEU A 200 -2.38 -10.00 -11.16
C LEU A 200 -3.71 -9.84 -11.92
N ALA A 201 -3.78 -10.25 -13.19
CA ALA A 201 -5.03 -10.25 -13.94
C ALA A 201 -5.99 -11.35 -13.46
N VAL A 202 -5.48 -12.44 -12.90
CA VAL A 202 -6.27 -13.59 -12.45
C VAL A 202 -6.17 -13.83 -10.95
N ASP A 203 -5.09 -13.39 -10.30
CA ASP A 203 -4.86 -13.47 -8.85
C ASP A 203 -4.39 -12.14 -8.31
N LEU A 204 -5.30 -11.17 -8.23
CA LEU A 204 -5.04 -9.85 -7.66
C LEU A 204 -4.66 -9.91 -6.17
N SER A 205 -5.08 -10.97 -5.50
CA SER A 205 -4.84 -11.20 -4.08
C SER A 205 -3.50 -11.89 -3.78
N GLU A 206 -2.72 -12.25 -4.80
CA GLU A 206 -1.40 -12.88 -4.66
C GLU A 206 -1.40 -14.08 -3.69
N ASN A 207 -2.44 -14.94 -3.82
CA ASN A 207 -2.63 -16.07 -2.94
C ASN A 207 -1.75 -17.27 -3.32
N GLU A 208 -1.61 -17.51 -4.62
CA GLU A 208 -0.98 -18.72 -5.16
C GLU A 208 0.19 -18.38 -6.08
N PRO A 209 1.44 -18.52 -5.60
CA PRO A 209 2.59 -18.31 -6.46
C PRO A 209 2.68 -19.39 -7.54
N ILE A 210 2.84 -18.97 -8.79
CA ILE A 210 2.85 -19.82 -9.98
C ILE A 210 4.24 -19.99 -10.61
N ASN A 211 5.30 -19.75 -9.86
CA ASN A 211 6.69 -19.81 -10.31
C ASN A 211 7.08 -21.19 -10.86
N ILE A 212 6.55 -22.28 -10.30
CA ILE A 212 6.80 -23.65 -10.80
C ILE A 212 6.15 -23.89 -12.17
N GLN A 213 5.00 -23.25 -12.43
CA GLN A 213 4.25 -23.41 -13.68
C GLN A 213 4.84 -22.59 -14.83
N TYR A 214 5.56 -21.50 -14.52
CA TYR A 214 6.09 -20.55 -15.49
C TYR A 214 7.60 -20.24 -15.28
N PRO A 215 8.48 -21.26 -15.30
CA PRO A 215 9.90 -21.09 -14.97
C PRO A 215 10.63 -20.13 -15.94
N GLU A 216 10.24 -20.11 -17.22
CA GLU A 216 10.84 -19.18 -18.19
C GLU A 216 10.46 -17.73 -17.90
N LYS A 217 9.23 -17.47 -17.45
CA LYS A 217 8.79 -16.14 -17.04
C LYS A 217 9.49 -15.68 -15.76
N VAL A 218 9.71 -16.57 -14.80
CA VAL A 218 10.53 -16.28 -13.61
C VAL A 218 11.92 -15.87 -14.03
N LYS A 219 12.59 -16.65 -14.88
CA LYS A 219 13.95 -16.34 -15.36
C LYS A 219 14.02 -15.00 -16.11
N GLU A 220 13.04 -14.70 -16.98
CA GLU A 220 12.93 -13.44 -17.70
C GLU A 220 12.89 -12.25 -16.73
N LEU A 221 11.92 -12.25 -15.82
CA LEU A 221 11.70 -11.14 -14.89
C LEU A 221 12.79 -11.01 -13.84
N GLU A 222 13.30 -12.12 -13.34
CA GLU A 222 14.44 -12.12 -12.40
C GLU A 222 15.71 -11.56 -13.04
N THR A 223 15.98 -11.92 -14.30
CA THR A 223 17.11 -11.35 -15.03
C THR A 223 16.95 -9.84 -15.20
N GLU A 224 15.78 -9.36 -15.60
CA GLU A 224 15.51 -7.93 -15.76
C GLU A 224 15.61 -7.17 -14.42
N LEU A 225 15.11 -7.77 -13.33
CA LEU A 225 15.23 -7.23 -11.97
C LEU A 225 16.69 -7.11 -11.52
N MET A 226 17.50 -8.14 -11.75
CA MET A 226 18.92 -8.14 -11.35
C MET A 226 19.73 -7.10 -12.13
N VAL A 227 19.45 -6.93 -13.44
CA VAL A 227 20.06 -5.88 -14.26
C VAL A 227 19.73 -4.50 -13.69
N TRP A 228 18.45 -4.24 -13.39
CA TRP A 228 18.05 -2.95 -12.79
C TRP A 228 18.71 -2.71 -11.43
N LEU A 229 18.79 -3.71 -10.56
CA LEU A 229 19.46 -3.59 -9.25
C LEU A 229 20.94 -3.23 -9.38
N ASP A 230 21.61 -3.77 -10.38
CA ASP A 230 23.02 -3.46 -10.64
C ASP A 230 23.18 -2.05 -11.27
N GLU A 231 22.26 -1.63 -12.15
CA GLU A 231 22.24 -0.28 -12.75
C GLU A 231 22.05 0.84 -11.72
N VAL A 232 21.24 0.59 -10.68
CA VAL A 232 20.99 1.57 -9.62
C VAL A 232 21.94 1.44 -8.41
N ASP A 233 22.93 0.57 -8.50
CA ASP A 233 23.88 0.26 -7.39
C ASP A 233 23.13 -0.08 -6.08
N ALA A 234 22.13 -0.95 -6.19
CA ALA A 234 21.25 -1.30 -5.09
C ALA A 234 22.01 -2.03 -3.97
N ARG A 235 21.88 -1.55 -2.74
CA ARG A 235 22.47 -2.20 -1.56
C ARG A 235 21.75 -3.50 -1.23
N LYS A 236 22.41 -4.64 -1.40
CA LYS A 236 21.86 -5.95 -1.05
C LYS A 236 21.98 -6.20 0.46
N PRO A 237 21.02 -6.88 1.10
CA PRO A 237 21.12 -7.24 2.51
C PRO A 237 22.29 -8.20 2.75
N VAL A 238 22.84 -8.13 3.95
CA VAL A 238 23.90 -9.05 4.40
C VAL A 238 23.44 -9.82 5.62
N ALA A 239 23.98 -11.02 5.83
CA ALA A 239 23.63 -11.83 6.99
C ALA A 239 23.93 -11.08 8.30
N ASP A 240 22.99 -11.10 9.25
CA ASP A 240 23.21 -10.56 10.59
C ASP A 240 24.08 -11.51 11.41
N PRO A 241 25.31 -11.09 11.82
CA PRO A 241 26.19 -11.94 12.63
C PRO A 241 25.65 -12.22 14.03
N LEU A 242 24.61 -11.47 14.47
CA LEU A 242 23.95 -11.63 15.77
C LEU A 242 22.63 -12.41 15.67
N TYR A 243 22.33 -12.94 14.49
CA TYR A 243 21.08 -13.69 14.27
C TYR A 243 20.96 -14.89 15.19
N ASN A 244 19.79 -15.00 15.83
CA ASN A 244 19.49 -16.09 16.74
C ASN A 244 18.14 -16.73 16.38
N PRO A 245 18.12 -17.92 15.76
CA PRO A 245 16.91 -18.57 15.30
C PRO A 245 15.93 -18.94 16.44
N LYS A 246 16.44 -19.22 17.65
CA LYS A 246 15.57 -19.50 18.81
C LYS A 246 14.85 -18.26 19.28
N LYS A 247 15.54 -17.11 19.29
CA LYS A 247 14.93 -15.81 19.64
C LYS A 247 13.87 -15.41 18.61
N GLU A 248 14.17 -15.57 17.33
CA GLU A 248 13.22 -15.30 16.25
C GLU A 248 11.98 -16.20 16.36
N ALA A 249 12.15 -17.51 16.53
CA ALA A 249 11.03 -18.44 16.68
C ALA A 249 10.13 -18.07 17.88
N ALA A 250 10.73 -17.66 19.00
CA ALA A 250 9.97 -17.19 20.18
C ALA A 250 9.17 -15.91 19.89
N ILE A 251 9.74 -14.96 19.14
CA ILE A 251 9.06 -13.74 18.73
C ILE A 251 7.89 -14.08 17.77
N LYS A 252 8.13 -14.90 16.75
CA LYS A 252 7.09 -15.33 15.79
C LYS A 252 5.94 -16.06 16.51
N LEU A 253 6.26 -16.90 17.51
CA LEU A 253 5.24 -17.56 18.33
C LEU A 253 4.41 -16.55 19.13
N LYS A 254 5.05 -15.55 19.75
CA LYS A 254 4.35 -14.48 20.47
C LYS A 254 3.40 -13.70 19.57
N TRP A 255 3.80 -13.41 18.34
CA TRP A 255 2.95 -12.72 17.37
C TRP A 255 1.73 -13.55 16.96
N ARG A 256 1.92 -14.84 16.72
CA ARG A 256 0.85 -15.75 16.30
C ARG A 256 -0.15 -16.08 17.43
N THR A 257 0.22 -15.87 18.67
CA THR A 257 -0.61 -16.20 19.83
C THR A 257 -1.06 -14.95 20.57
N LYS A 258 -0.15 -14.31 21.30
CA LYS A 258 -0.46 -13.19 22.17
C LYS A 258 -0.94 -11.97 21.40
N LEU A 259 -0.21 -11.56 20.37
CA LEU A 259 -0.56 -10.38 19.56
C LEU A 259 -1.89 -10.58 18.84
N LEU A 260 -2.12 -11.76 18.23
CA LEU A 260 -3.39 -12.09 17.59
C LEU A 260 -4.56 -11.96 18.57
N TYR A 261 -4.43 -12.53 19.77
CA TYR A 261 -5.45 -12.44 20.82
C TYR A 261 -5.71 -10.98 21.24
N GLU A 262 -4.65 -10.21 21.48
CA GLU A 262 -4.76 -8.80 21.89
C GLU A 262 -5.45 -7.95 20.82
N GLN A 263 -5.16 -8.18 19.55
CA GLN A 263 -5.79 -7.44 18.44
C GLN A 263 -7.26 -7.82 18.23
N GLU A 264 -7.60 -9.12 18.33
CA GLU A 264 -9.01 -9.54 18.27
C GLU A 264 -9.82 -9.00 19.45
N LYS A 265 -9.23 -9.01 20.65
CA LYS A 265 -9.88 -8.45 21.83
C LYS A 265 -10.15 -6.96 21.64
N LEU A 266 -9.15 -6.19 21.22
CA LEU A 266 -9.31 -4.75 21.01
C LEU A 266 -10.29 -4.43 19.89
N ARG A 267 -10.29 -5.20 18.79
CA ARG A 267 -11.29 -5.09 17.73
C ARG A 267 -12.72 -5.23 18.29
N LYS A 268 -12.96 -6.28 19.09
CA LYS A 268 -14.27 -6.52 19.72
C LYS A 268 -14.62 -5.43 20.74
N ASP A 269 -13.65 -4.95 21.49
CA ASP A 269 -13.85 -3.86 22.45
C ASP A 269 -14.26 -2.55 21.72
N MET A 270 -13.62 -2.18 20.63
CA MET A 270 -13.95 -0.98 19.81
C MET A 270 -15.39 -0.98 19.28
N LEU A 271 -15.98 -2.16 19.08
CA LEU A 271 -17.35 -2.32 18.58
C LEU A 271 -18.41 -2.23 19.70
N ARG A 272 -18.02 -2.19 20.97
CA ARG A 272 -18.94 -2.05 22.10
C ARG A 272 -19.42 -0.61 22.24
N LYS A 273 -20.67 -0.42 22.63
CA LYS A 273 -21.30 0.90 22.83
C LYS A 273 -20.67 1.71 23.97
N ASP A 274 -20.16 1.04 24.98
CA ASP A 274 -19.53 1.65 26.15
C ASP A 274 -18.02 1.88 26.00
N TRP A 275 -17.39 1.41 24.91
CA TRP A 275 -15.99 1.64 24.64
C TRP A 275 -15.72 3.10 24.25
N LYS A 276 -14.65 3.65 24.78
CA LYS A 276 -14.13 4.96 24.40
C LYS A 276 -12.69 4.83 23.98
N PRO A 277 -12.24 5.64 23.00
CA PRO A 277 -10.82 5.74 22.66
C PRO A 277 -10.00 6.04 23.93
N ASN A 278 -8.81 5.48 24.00
CA ASN A 278 -7.91 5.73 25.12
C ASN A 278 -7.46 7.20 25.07
N ASP A 279 -7.63 7.92 26.17
CA ASP A 279 -7.28 9.34 26.31
C ASP A 279 -5.76 9.58 26.17
N ASP A 280 -4.98 8.52 26.31
CA ASP A 280 -3.50 8.55 26.32
C ASP A 280 -2.88 7.93 25.05
N TRP A 281 -3.65 7.88 23.98
CA TRP A 281 -3.12 7.39 22.71
C TRP A 281 -2.02 8.33 22.19
N TRP A 282 -0.84 7.80 21.91
CA TRP A 282 0.37 8.56 21.55
C TRP A 282 0.87 9.51 22.65
N GLN A 283 0.51 9.27 23.93
CA GLN A 283 0.86 10.16 25.05
C GLN A 283 0.35 11.62 24.83
N SER A 284 -0.69 11.80 24.04
CA SER A 284 -1.37 13.07 23.88
C SER A 284 -2.48 13.17 24.93
N SER A 285 -2.46 14.25 25.73
CA SER A 285 -3.61 14.61 26.57
C SER A 285 -4.78 15.03 25.67
N LEU A 286 -6.02 14.65 26.02
CA LEU A 286 -7.21 15.23 25.42
C LEU A 286 -7.13 16.75 25.54
N THR A 287 -7.16 17.45 24.44
CA THR A 287 -7.52 18.85 24.43
C THR A 287 -9.04 18.90 24.56
N ASN A 288 -9.56 19.52 25.63
CA ASN A 288 -10.98 19.85 25.74
C ASN A 288 -11.26 21.01 24.77
N ASP A 289 -11.44 20.71 23.50
CA ASP A 289 -11.97 21.65 22.52
C ASP A 289 -13.45 21.32 22.26
#